data_778c9f2f437c3d76777d816acf850346
#
_entry.id   778c9f2f437c3d76777d816acf850346
#
_cell.length_a   1.000
_cell.length_b   1.000
_cell.length_c   1.000
_cell.angle_alpha   90.00
_cell.angle_beta   90.00
_cell.angle_gamma   90.00
#
_symmetry.space_group_name_H-M   'P 1'
#
loop_
_entity.id
_entity.type
_entity.pdbx_description
1 polymer ?
#
loop_
_entity_poly.entity_id
_entity_poly.type
_entity_poly.pdbx_seq_one_letter_code
_entity_poly.pdbx_strand_id
1 'polypeptide(L)'
;MAMGCGEAFGVLSSDRMYITLPMYHSQGGVVGIGQTIIRGCTSVVRKKFSASNFWKDCLKYDCTVSQYIGEICRYLLAQKEIPEEKLHRVRLMYGNGLRAEIWSEFVNRFNIAKIGELYGSTEGNSNIVNIDNRIGACGFFPIYPFVSPLYPVRLLKIDEETGELLRGPDGLCIPCHPGETGEMVGVIKDNDILLRFEGYVSNEESRKKIVRNALREGDAVFCSGDVVHWDEFGYLYFKDRRGDTFRWKGENVSTTEVEGILQPMKIIADVTVYGVEVPKKEGRAGMAAVVPQNGVTNDHLLQEIATRVSGSLPSYAIPVFLRLCVKADITGTFKLRKTNLQKEGFRLQRCHGDPIFYWDSSSTIYRRLDERMQRFIEDGIYNRI
;
A
#
# COMPACT_ATOMS: atom_id res chain seq x y z
N MET A 1 7.76 19.91 -0.49
CA MET A 1 6.61 18.98 -0.73
C MET A 1 5.33 19.72 -1.10
N ALA A 2 4.72 20.54 -0.23
CA ALA A 2 3.43 21.20 -0.52
C ALA A 2 3.42 22.00 -1.84
N MET A 3 4.40 22.85 -2.08
CA MET A 3 4.53 23.62 -3.32
C MET A 3 4.64 22.72 -4.56
N GLY A 4 5.51 21.70 -4.50
CA GLY A 4 5.69 20.77 -5.63
C GLY A 4 4.41 19.97 -5.96
N CYS A 5 3.72 19.46 -4.95
CA CYS A 5 2.45 18.74 -5.16
C CYS A 5 1.37 19.66 -5.74
N GLY A 6 1.22 20.88 -5.20
CA GLY A 6 0.24 21.81 -5.69
C GLY A 6 0.48 22.20 -7.14
N GLU A 7 1.74 22.37 -7.55
CA GLU A 7 2.14 22.66 -8.94
C GLU A 7 1.85 21.46 -9.84
N ALA A 8 2.34 20.28 -9.47
CA ALA A 8 2.19 19.07 -10.28
C ALA A 8 0.71 18.70 -10.53
N PHE A 9 -0.14 18.82 -9.51
CA PHE A 9 -1.55 18.49 -9.64
C PHE A 9 -2.42 19.62 -10.17
N GLY A 10 -1.90 20.85 -10.23
CA GLY A 10 -2.62 22.03 -10.70
C GLY A 10 -3.66 22.52 -9.70
N VAL A 11 -3.26 22.66 -8.42
CA VAL A 11 -4.09 23.29 -7.39
C VAL A 11 -4.05 24.81 -7.60
N LEU A 12 -5.20 25.45 -7.61
CA LEU A 12 -5.38 26.89 -7.86
C LEU A 12 -5.74 27.64 -6.57
N SER A 13 -5.48 28.96 -6.54
CA SER A 13 -5.90 29.81 -5.43
C SER A 13 -7.41 29.88 -5.26
N SER A 14 -8.18 29.70 -6.36
CA SER A 14 -9.63 29.66 -6.36
C SER A 14 -10.22 28.34 -5.86
N ASP A 15 -9.40 27.30 -5.64
CA ASP A 15 -9.88 26.01 -5.21
C ASP A 15 -10.38 26.02 -3.76
N ARG A 16 -11.34 25.15 -3.51
CA ARG A 16 -11.88 24.82 -2.19
C ARG A 16 -11.56 23.36 -1.92
N MET A 17 -10.58 23.14 -1.04
CA MET A 17 -10.02 21.82 -0.76
C MET A 17 -10.70 21.17 0.42
N TYR A 18 -11.29 19.99 0.21
CA TYR A 18 -11.88 19.18 1.26
C TYR A 18 -10.84 18.28 1.93
N ILE A 19 -10.61 18.47 3.23
CA ILE A 19 -9.59 17.81 4.03
C ILE A 19 -10.27 17.00 5.13
N THR A 20 -10.13 15.69 5.07
CA THR A 20 -10.68 14.73 6.04
C THR A 20 -9.59 13.92 6.76
N LEU A 21 -8.34 14.06 6.31
CA LEU A 21 -7.19 13.37 6.88
C LEU A 21 -6.62 14.13 8.08
N PRO A 22 -6.01 13.43 9.05
CA PRO A 22 -5.41 14.06 10.21
C PRO A 22 -4.34 15.08 9.84
N MET A 23 -4.39 16.27 10.44
CA MET A 23 -3.44 17.35 10.15
C MET A 23 -2.00 17.09 10.62
N TYR A 24 -1.79 16.13 11.52
CA TYR A 24 -0.45 15.71 11.92
C TYR A 24 0.23 14.77 10.89
N HIS A 25 -0.55 14.21 9.95
CA HIS A 25 -0.01 13.49 8.81
C HIS A 25 0.38 14.45 7.69
N SER A 26 1.45 14.11 6.97
CA SER A 26 1.92 14.89 5.82
C SER A 26 0.83 15.13 4.79
N GLN A 27 -0.04 14.16 4.54
CA GLN A 27 -1.14 14.28 3.58
C GLN A 27 -2.17 15.34 4.01
N GLY A 28 -2.67 15.32 5.25
CA GLY A 28 -3.62 16.31 5.74
C GLY A 28 -2.99 17.67 6.04
N GLY A 29 -1.81 17.68 6.68
CA GLY A 29 -1.12 18.90 7.09
C GLY A 29 -0.33 19.54 5.97
N VAL A 30 0.76 18.90 5.52
CA VAL A 30 1.69 19.50 4.55
C VAL A 30 1.06 19.65 3.17
N VAL A 31 0.50 18.58 2.64
CA VAL A 31 -0.05 18.56 1.28
C VAL A 31 -1.49 19.07 1.24
N GLY A 32 -2.20 19.09 2.39
CA GLY A 32 -3.54 19.66 2.56
C GLY A 32 -3.49 21.14 2.96
N ILE A 33 -3.44 21.40 4.26
CA ILE A 33 -3.41 22.78 4.80
C ILE A 33 -2.29 23.63 4.21
N GLY A 34 -1.14 23.02 3.90
CA GLY A 34 -0.04 23.70 3.25
C GLY A 34 -0.41 24.36 1.92
N GLN A 35 -1.41 23.87 1.19
CA GLN A 35 -1.89 24.54 -0.04
C GLN A 35 -2.58 25.87 0.27
N THR A 36 -3.32 25.94 1.37
CA THR A 36 -3.90 27.22 1.80
C THR A 36 -2.83 28.26 2.09
N ILE A 37 -1.75 27.85 2.77
CA ILE A 37 -0.66 28.76 3.13
C ILE A 37 0.12 29.21 1.89
N ILE A 38 0.40 28.29 0.96
CA ILE A 38 1.29 28.57 -0.19
C ILE A 38 0.53 29.20 -1.36
N ARG A 39 -0.71 28.76 -1.62
CA ARG A 39 -1.49 29.11 -2.82
C ARG A 39 -2.66 30.03 -2.52
N GLY A 40 -3.04 30.20 -1.24
CA GLY A 40 -4.19 30.99 -0.86
C GLY A 40 -5.55 30.34 -1.13
N CYS A 41 -5.58 29.01 -1.42
CA CYS A 41 -6.85 28.29 -1.61
C CYS A 41 -7.61 28.14 -0.30
N THR A 42 -8.91 27.87 -0.37
CA THR A 42 -9.75 27.66 0.83
C THR A 42 -9.66 26.23 1.31
N SER A 43 -9.38 26.01 2.59
CA SER A 43 -9.50 24.69 3.22
C SER A 43 -10.85 24.50 3.87
N VAL A 44 -11.52 23.41 3.55
CA VAL A 44 -12.74 22.91 4.20
C VAL A 44 -12.35 21.69 5.02
N VAL A 45 -12.21 21.86 6.32
CA VAL A 45 -11.67 20.82 7.22
C VAL A 45 -12.81 20.12 7.95
N ARG A 46 -12.83 18.80 7.88
CA ARG A 46 -13.75 17.97 8.66
C ARG A 46 -13.00 17.32 9.84
N LYS A 47 -13.58 17.44 11.04
CA LYS A 47 -12.98 16.92 12.28
C LYS A 47 -12.70 15.40 12.24
N LYS A 48 -13.57 14.62 11.59
CA LYS A 48 -13.46 13.18 11.46
C LYS A 48 -14.01 12.74 10.10
N PHE A 49 -13.28 11.90 9.38
CA PHE A 49 -13.74 11.31 8.14
C PHE A 49 -15.10 10.61 8.30
N SER A 50 -15.95 10.77 7.29
CA SER A 50 -17.25 10.10 7.19
C SER A 50 -17.53 9.80 5.72
N ALA A 51 -17.55 8.54 5.36
CA ALA A 51 -17.82 8.12 3.98
C ALA A 51 -19.24 8.53 3.52
N SER A 52 -20.23 8.37 4.39
CA SER A 52 -21.64 8.71 4.08
C SER A 52 -21.94 10.21 3.95
N ASN A 53 -21.06 11.08 4.48
CA ASN A 53 -21.21 12.53 4.37
C ASN A 53 -20.21 13.17 3.39
N PHE A 54 -19.28 12.42 2.85
CA PHE A 54 -18.19 12.96 2.04
C PHE A 54 -18.70 13.83 0.87
N TRP A 55 -19.55 13.27 0.02
CA TRP A 55 -20.08 13.98 -1.14
C TRP A 55 -21.09 15.06 -0.78
N LYS A 56 -21.87 14.85 0.30
CA LYS A 56 -22.76 15.89 0.85
C LYS A 56 -21.99 17.12 1.30
N ASP A 57 -20.86 16.92 1.97
CA ASP A 57 -20.00 18.03 2.38
C ASP A 57 -19.33 18.68 1.16
N CYS A 58 -18.84 17.89 0.20
CA CYS A 58 -18.27 18.44 -1.02
C CYS A 58 -19.25 19.32 -1.79
N LEU A 59 -20.51 18.90 -1.91
CA LEU A 59 -21.58 19.69 -2.52
C LEU A 59 -21.91 20.93 -1.67
N LYS A 60 -22.16 20.75 -0.37
CA LYS A 60 -22.55 21.82 0.55
C LYS A 60 -21.56 22.97 0.61
N TYR A 61 -20.27 22.64 0.62
CA TYR A 61 -19.19 23.62 0.75
C TYR A 61 -18.54 23.97 -0.58
N ASP A 62 -19.14 23.56 -1.70
CA ASP A 62 -18.67 23.83 -3.06
C ASP A 62 -17.18 23.46 -3.27
N CYS A 63 -16.80 22.27 -2.80
CA CYS A 63 -15.42 21.80 -2.89
C CYS A 63 -15.06 21.44 -4.33
N THR A 64 -13.86 21.84 -4.76
CA THR A 64 -13.34 21.61 -6.12
C THR A 64 -12.17 20.64 -6.14
N VAL A 65 -11.52 20.43 -4.99
CA VAL A 65 -10.40 19.52 -4.80
C VAL A 65 -10.63 18.73 -3.53
N SER A 66 -10.25 17.46 -3.51
CA SER A 66 -10.20 16.68 -2.28
C SER A 66 -8.95 15.80 -2.22
N GLN A 67 -8.65 15.33 -1.02
CA GLN A 67 -7.56 14.40 -0.77
C GLN A 67 -8.10 13.00 -0.51
N TYR A 68 -7.28 12.01 -0.81
CA TYR A 68 -7.57 10.62 -0.46
C TYR A 68 -6.31 9.88 0.05
N ILE A 69 -6.56 8.76 0.67
CA ILE A 69 -5.72 7.58 0.72
C ILE A 69 -6.55 6.44 0.14
N GLY A 70 -5.93 5.40 -0.39
CA GLY A 70 -6.64 4.31 -1.08
C GLY A 70 -7.82 3.74 -0.30
N GLU A 71 -7.69 3.65 1.03
CA GLU A 71 -8.77 3.20 1.92
C GLU A 71 -10.01 4.12 1.90
N ILE A 72 -9.82 5.43 1.81
CA ILE A 72 -10.94 6.38 1.67
C ILE A 72 -11.70 6.08 0.38
N CYS A 73 -11.00 5.88 -0.73
CA CYS A 73 -11.65 5.57 -2.02
C CYS A 73 -12.50 4.30 -1.91
N ARG A 74 -11.99 3.26 -1.26
CA ARG A 74 -12.71 2.02 -1.02
C ARG A 74 -13.94 2.23 -0.12
N TYR A 75 -13.82 2.99 0.96
CA TYR A 75 -14.95 3.30 1.83
C TYR A 75 -16.04 4.12 1.13
N LEU A 76 -15.66 4.99 0.21
CA LEU A 76 -16.63 5.74 -0.60
C LEU A 76 -17.37 4.82 -1.56
N LEU A 77 -16.68 3.90 -2.25
CA LEU A 77 -17.29 2.90 -3.13
C LEU A 77 -18.23 1.95 -2.39
N ALA A 78 -17.95 1.64 -1.13
CA ALA A 78 -18.81 0.78 -0.31
C ALA A 78 -20.11 1.46 0.15
N GLN A 79 -20.28 2.78 -0.03
CA GLN A 79 -21.50 3.48 0.32
C GLN A 79 -22.59 3.23 -0.72
N LYS A 80 -23.86 3.32 -0.27
CA LYS A 80 -25.00 3.39 -1.18
C LYS A 80 -24.89 4.64 -2.04
N GLU A 81 -25.32 4.53 -3.29
CA GLU A 81 -25.36 5.67 -4.21
C GLU A 81 -26.30 6.76 -3.71
N ILE A 82 -25.88 8.00 -3.84
CA ILE A 82 -26.64 9.20 -3.47
C ILE A 82 -26.52 10.26 -4.57
N PRO A 83 -27.50 11.14 -4.77
CA PRO A 83 -27.45 12.15 -5.82
C PRO A 83 -26.24 13.08 -5.72
N GLU A 84 -25.82 13.43 -4.50
CA GLU A 84 -24.72 14.36 -4.22
C GLU A 84 -23.38 13.89 -4.81
N GLU A 85 -23.19 12.58 -5.01
CA GLU A 85 -21.95 12.02 -5.60
C GLU A 85 -21.80 12.34 -7.10
N LYS A 86 -22.83 12.88 -7.76
CA LYS A 86 -22.81 13.33 -9.15
C LYS A 86 -22.95 14.85 -9.30
N LEU A 87 -23.42 15.53 -8.24
CA LEU A 87 -23.74 16.95 -8.28
C LEU A 87 -22.62 17.86 -7.75
N HIS A 88 -21.59 17.28 -7.14
CA HIS A 88 -20.44 18.02 -6.64
C HIS A 88 -19.57 18.59 -7.77
N ARG A 89 -18.66 19.52 -7.43
CA ARG A 89 -17.72 20.16 -8.37
C ARG A 89 -16.27 19.74 -8.17
N VAL A 90 -16.02 18.62 -7.49
CA VAL A 90 -14.66 18.10 -7.28
C VAL A 90 -14.10 17.65 -8.63
N ARG A 91 -13.14 18.41 -9.14
CA ARG A 91 -12.46 18.17 -10.43
C ARG A 91 -11.19 17.36 -10.28
N LEU A 92 -10.58 17.41 -9.10
CA LEU A 92 -9.30 16.79 -8.78
C LEU A 92 -9.38 16.09 -7.41
N MET A 93 -8.99 14.85 -7.39
CA MET A 93 -8.64 14.19 -6.13
C MET A 93 -7.18 13.74 -6.19
N TYR A 94 -6.41 14.03 -5.15
CA TYR A 94 -5.02 13.59 -5.09
C TYR A 94 -4.69 12.96 -3.73
N GLY A 95 -3.82 11.97 -3.79
CA GLY A 95 -3.46 11.19 -2.62
C GLY A 95 -2.49 10.07 -2.95
N ASN A 96 -2.56 9.00 -2.21
CA ASN A 96 -1.70 7.83 -2.40
C ASN A 96 -2.47 6.53 -2.16
N GLY A 97 -2.09 5.51 -2.93
CA GLY A 97 -2.54 4.14 -2.74
C GLY A 97 -3.91 3.83 -3.36
N LEU A 98 -4.36 4.57 -4.38
CA LEU A 98 -5.53 4.19 -5.17
C LEU A 98 -5.18 2.96 -6.01
N ARG A 99 -5.77 1.82 -5.68
CA ARG A 99 -5.51 0.55 -6.35
C ARG A 99 -6.08 0.53 -7.76
N ALA A 100 -5.36 -0.12 -8.68
CA ALA A 100 -5.73 -0.23 -10.09
C ALA A 100 -7.11 -0.87 -10.28
N GLU A 101 -7.45 -1.87 -9.46
CA GLU A 101 -8.69 -2.66 -9.54
C GLU A 101 -9.94 -1.80 -9.32
N ILE A 102 -9.84 -0.78 -8.47
CA ILE A 102 -10.98 0.10 -8.17
C ILE A 102 -10.91 1.46 -8.86
N TRP A 103 -9.81 1.76 -9.54
CA TRP A 103 -9.55 3.10 -10.11
C TRP A 103 -10.64 3.53 -11.09
N SER A 104 -10.92 2.70 -12.09
CA SER A 104 -11.92 3.02 -13.11
C SER A 104 -13.33 3.12 -12.54
N GLU A 105 -13.70 2.24 -11.61
CA GLU A 105 -15.01 2.30 -10.92
C GLU A 105 -15.12 3.60 -10.13
N PHE A 106 -14.07 3.97 -9.38
CA PHE A 106 -14.04 5.18 -8.57
C PHE A 106 -14.21 6.45 -9.42
N VAL A 107 -13.42 6.59 -10.47
CA VAL A 107 -13.46 7.74 -11.38
C VAL A 107 -14.82 7.87 -12.06
N ASN A 108 -15.37 6.77 -12.57
CA ASN A 108 -16.65 6.78 -13.28
C ASN A 108 -17.83 7.02 -12.34
N ARG A 109 -17.84 6.34 -11.17
CA ARG A 109 -18.93 6.51 -10.21
C ARG A 109 -19.00 7.93 -9.68
N PHE A 110 -17.89 8.53 -9.33
CA PHE A 110 -17.87 9.86 -8.70
C PHE A 110 -17.58 11.00 -9.69
N ASN A 111 -17.50 10.71 -10.99
CA ASN A 111 -17.26 11.71 -12.04
C ASN A 111 -16.04 12.60 -11.76
N ILE A 112 -14.90 11.99 -11.36
CA ILE A 112 -13.66 12.72 -11.06
C ILE A 112 -12.83 12.87 -12.33
N ALA A 113 -12.62 14.09 -12.77
CA ALA A 113 -11.89 14.37 -14.02
C ALA A 113 -10.39 14.03 -13.91
N LYS A 114 -9.79 14.27 -12.74
CA LYS A 114 -8.34 14.08 -12.55
C LYS A 114 -8.05 13.39 -11.22
N ILE A 115 -7.26 12.32 -11.29
CA ILE A 115 -6.61 11.70 -10.14
C ILE A 115 -5.14 12.10 -10.15
N GLY A 116 -4.64 12.56 -9.02
CA GLY A 116 -3.22 12.78 -8.76
C GLY A 116 -2.72 11.72 -7.78
N GLU A 117 -1.96 10.75 -8.26
CA GLU A 117 -1.35 9.77 -7.37
C GLU A 117 0.03 10.25 -6.94
N LEU A 118 0.30 10.17 -5.65
CA LEU A 118 1.55 10.58 -5.01
C LEU A 118 2.17 9.35 -4.34
N TYR A 119 3.43 9.08 -4.65
CA TYR A 119 4.22 8.15 -3.86
C TYR A 119 5.28 8.91 -3.07
N GLY A 120 5.43 8.55 -1.81
CA GLY A 120 6.48 9.06 -0.92
C GLY A 120 6.29 8.58 0.51
N SER A 121 7.38 8.56 1.27
CA SER A 121 7.35 8.33 2.71
C SER A 121 7.64 9.63 3.46
N THR A 122 7.14 9.73 4.70
CA THR A 122 7.27 10.94 5.53
C THR A 122 8.74 11.27 5.82
N GLU A 123 9.53 10.24 6.03
CA GLU A 123 10.97 10.31 6.32
C GLU A 123 11.85 10.33 5.08
N GLY A 124 11.30 9.90 3.94
CA GLY A 124 12.06 9.74 2.70
C GLY A 124 12.29 11.03 1.95
N ASN A 125 13.36 11.05 1.17
CA ASN A 125 13.73 12.14 0.27
C ASN A 125 13.34 11.86 -1.19
N SER A 126 12.56 10.81 -1.44
CA SER A 126 12.14 10.33 -2.77
C SER A 126 10.64 10.46 -2.92
N ASN A 127 10.21 11.37 -3.77
CA ASN A 127 8.80 11.56 -4.09
C ASN A 127 8.61 11.49 -5.60
N ILE A 128 7.62 10.76 -6.04
CA ILE A 128 7.20 10.69 -7.44
C ILE A 128 5.70 10.90 -7.53
N VAL A 129 5.23 11.35 -8.68
CA VAL A 129 3.83 11.65 -8.91
C VAL A 129 3.36 11.09 -10.26
N ASN A 130 2.13 10.63 -10.30
CA ASN A 130 1.39 10.34 -11.52
C ASN A 130 0.34 11.45 -11.70
N ILE A 131 0.51 12.25 -12.73
CA ILE A 131 -0.35 13.39 -13.06
C ILE A 131 -1.20 13.15 -14.32
N ASP A 132 -1.01 12.00 -14.97
CA ASP A 132 -1.55 11.69 -16.29
C ASP A 132 -2.76 10.74 -16.23
N ASN A 133 -3.34 10.51 -15.05
CA ASN A 133 -4.40 9.52 -14.84
C ASN A 133 -3.99 8.09 -15.28
N ARG A 134 -2.70 7.75 -15.27
CA ARG A 134 -2.25 6.41 -15.61
C ARG A 134 -2.68 5.43 -14.53
N ILE A 135 -3.64 4.57 -14.87
CA ILE A 135 -4.28 3.63 -13.92
C ILE A 135 -3.24 2.75 -13.26
N GLY A 136 -3.24 2.73 -11.91
CA GLY A 136 -2.36 1.90 -11.08
C GLY A 136 -0.93 2.39 -10.94
N ALA A 137 -0.49 3.38 -11.73
CA ALA A 137 0.85 3.94 -11.58
C ALA A 137 0.92 4.85 -10.35
N CYS A 138 1.93 4.64 -9.50
CA CYS A 138 2.18 5.48 -8.32
C CYS A 138 3.04 6.72 -8.64
N GLY A 139 3.67 6.77 -9.81
CA GLY A 139 4.47 7.90 -10.23
C GLY A 139 5.11 7.68 -11.59
N PHE A 140 5.96 8.65 -11.96
CA PHE A 140 6.69 8.66 -13.23
C PHE A 140 8.17 8.90 -12.97
N PHE A 141 9.03 8.17 -13.70
CA PHE A 141 10.48 8.35 -13.73
C PHE A 141 10.95 8.25 -15.18
N PRO A 142 11.66 9.30 -15.71
CA PRO A 142 12.05 9.32 -17.11
C PRO A 142 12.96 8.15 -17.51
N ILE A 143 12.67 7.56 -18.67
CA ILE A 143 13.43 6.43 -19.22
C ILE A 143 14.77 6.84 -19.84
N TYR A 144 15.01 8.14 -20.05
CA TYR A 144 16.20 8.64 -20.74
C TYR A 144 17.38 8.77 -19.77
N PRO A 145 18.50 8.06 -19.97
CA PRO A 145 19.64 8.06 -19.05
C PRO A 145 20.25 9.44 -18.82
N PHE A 146 20.23 10.33 -19.83
CA PHE A 146 20.80 11.68 -19.72
C PHE A 146 19.96 12.61 -18.83
N VAL A 147 18.68 12.31 -18.60
CA VAL A 147 17.81 13.06 -17.70
C VAL A 147 17.89 12.53 -16.28
N SER A 148 18.25 11.26 -16.12
CA SER A 148 18.32 10.58 -14.84
C SER A 148 19.11 11.35 -13.75
N PRO A 149 20.27 12.02 -14.04
CA PRO A 149 20.99 12.77 -13.01
C PRO A 149 20.23 13.94 -12.39
N LEU A 150 19.19 14.44 -13.07
CA LEU A 150 18.35 15.55 -12.58
C LEU A 150 17.30 15.07 -11.56
N TYR A 151 17.02 13.79 -11.52
CA TYR A 151 16.06 13.21 -10.59
C TYR A 151 16.76 12.61 -9.37
N PRO A 152 16.22 12.81 -8.16
CA PRO A 152 16.81 12.23 -6.95
C PRO A 152 16.49 10.76 -6.76
N VAL A 153 15.54 10.21 -7.54
CA VAL A 153 15.08 8.82 -7.43
C VAL A 153 15.87 7.90 -8.33
N ARG A 154 16.14 6.68 -7.88
CA ARG A 154 16.71 5.57 -8.66
C ARG A 154 15.99 4.29 -8.33
N LEU A 155 16.03 3.34 -9.25
CA LEU A 155 15.64 1.97 -9.00
C LEU A 155 16.90 1.10 -9.04
N LEU A 156 17.06 0.27 -8.01
CA LEU A 156 18.19 -0.65 -7.88
C LEU A 156 17.70 -2.08 -7.87
N LYS A 157 18.41 -2.95 -8.59
CA LYS A 157 18.08 -4.38 -8.63
C LYS A 157 18.21 -5.01 -7.26
N ILE A 158 17.27 -5.88 -6.96
CA ILE A 158 17.25 -6.68 -5.73
C ILE A 158 17.36 -8.16 -6.09
N ASP A 159 17.95 -8.90 -5.21
CA ASP A 159 17.86 -10.35 -5.20
C ASP A 159 16.43 -10.76 -4.80
N GLU A 160 15.76 -11.55 -5.60
CA GLU A 160 14.36 -11.92 -5.39
C GLU A 160 14.17 -12.83 -4.15
N GLU A 161 15.21 -13.55 -3.72
CA GLU A 161 15.12 -14.45 -2.57
C GLU A 161 15.38 -13.74 -1.25
N THR A 162 16.42 -12.90 -1.22
CA THR A 162 16.87 -12.23 0.01
C THR A 162 16.29 -10.83 0.16
N GLY A 163 15.85 -10.22 -0.95
CA GLY A 163 15.46 -8.82 -1.01
C GLY A 163 16.64 -7.85 -0.91
N GLU A 164 17.88 -8.32 -0.89
CA GLU A 164 19.07 -7.47 -0.79
C GLU A 164 19.41 -6.82 -2.13
N LEU A 165 20.02 -5.62 -2.08
CA LEU A 165 20.46 -4.93 -3.27
C LEU A 165 21.60 -5.70 -3.96
N LEU A 166 21.45 -5.96 -5.25
CA LEU A 166 22.47 -6.60 -6.07
C LEU A 166 23.62 -5.62 -6.36
N ARG A 167 24.87 -6.11 -6.24
CA ARG A 167 26.07 -5.34 -6.54
C ARG A 167 26.84 -5.94 -7.69
N GLY A 168 27.42 -5.08 -8.53
CA GLY A 168 28.33 -5.45 -9.59
C GLY A 168 29.76 -5.78 -9.10
N PRO A 169 30.65 -6.18 -10.02
CA PRO A 169 32.06 -6.46 -9.69
C PRO A 169 32.83 -5.24 -9.16
N ASP A 170 32.35 -4.03 -9.44
CA ASP A 170 32.87 -2.75 -8.94
C ASP A 170 32.42 -2.42 -7.51
N GLY A 171 31.60 -3.29 -6.92
CA GLY A 171 31.03 -3.09 -5.59
C GLY A 171 29.86 -2.09 -5.52
N LEU A 172 29.45 -1.50 -6.64
CA LEU A 172 28.30 -0.60 -6.73
C LEU A 172 26.99 -1.38 -6.95
N CYS A 173 25.87 -0.79 -6.57
CA CYS A 173 24.56 -1.38 -6.81
C CYS A 173 24.22 -1.33 -8.31
N ILE A 174 23.49 -2.34 -8.77
CA ILE A 174 23.10 -2.46 -10.17
C ILE A 174 21.80 -1.69 -10.40
N PRO A 175 21.79 -0.62 -11.23
CA PRO A 175 20.55 0.08 -11.56
C PRO A 175 19.59 -0.78 -12.39
N CYS A 176 18.28 -0.56 -12.22
CA CYS A 176 17.27 -1.12 -13.11
C CYS A 176 17.21 -0.34 -14.42
N HIS A 177 16.78 -1.06 -15.48
CA HIS A 177 16.36 -0.50 -16.76
C HIS A 177 14.83 -0.46 -16.86
N PRO A 178 14.25 0.32 -17.79
CA PRO A 178 12.83 0.23 -18.11
C PRO A 178 12.41 -1.22 -18.42
N GLY A 179 11.26 -1.64 -17.93
CA GLY A 179 10.79 -3.03 -17.98
C GLY A 179 11.20 -3.88 -16.76
N GLU A 180 12.05 -3.37 -15.87
CA GLU A 180 12.53 -4.13 -14.71
C GLU A 180 11.86 -3.73 -13.39
N THR A 181 12.01 -4.58 -12.41
CA THR A 181 11.51 -4.39 -11.04
C THR A 181 12.71 -4.23 -10.09
N GLY A 182 12.60 -3.31 -9.13
CA GLY A 182 13.64 -3.09 -8.15
C GLY A 182 13.18 -2.26 -6.96
N GLU A 183 14.09 -2.04 -6.02
CA GLU A 183 13.83 -1.16 -4.87
C GLU A 183 14.00 0.29 -5.29
N MET A 184 13.02 1.12 -4.94
CA MET A 184 13.12 2.54 -5.14
C MET A 184 13.99 3.18 -4.05
N VAL A 185 14.99 3.96 -4.46
CA VAL A 185 15.91 4.65 -3.57
C VAL A 185 15.98 6.13 -3.87
N GLY A 186 16.30 6.93 -2.86
CA GLY A 186 16.54 8.37 -3.01
C GLY A 186 18.00 8.72 -2.78
N VAL A 187 18.59 9.47 -3.71
CA VAL A 187 19.96 9.97 -3.56
C VAL A 187 20.04 10.96 -2.42
N ILE A 188 20.94 10.72 -1.46
CA ILE A 188 21.17 11.63 -0.33
C ILE A 188 22.22 12.67 -0.72
N LYS A 189 21.90 13.95 -0.48
CA LYS A 189 22.83 15.06 -0.58
C LYS A 189 22.69 15.94 0.67
N ASP A 190 23.66 15.85 1.56
CA ASP A 190 23.60 16.51 2.87
C ASP A 190 23.48 18.05 2.78
N ASN A 191 24.04 18.63 1.72
CA ASN A 191 24.00 20.07 1.45
C ASN A 191 22.73 20.55 0.75
N ASP A 192 21.80 19.67 0.42
CA ASP A 192 20.54 19.98 -0.24
C ASP A 192 19.35 19.68 0.68
N ILE A 193 18.66 20.73 1.10
CA ILE A 193 17.51 20.62 2.03
C ILE A 193 16.38 19.70 1.52
N LEU A 194 16.28 19.50 0.21
CA LEU A 194 15.27 18.63 -0.40
C LEU A 194 15.74 17.18 -0.52
N LEU A 195 17.05 16.95 -0.51
CA LEU A 195 17.65 15.64 -0.78
C LEU A 195 18.38 15.04 0.42
N ARG A 196 18.49 15.78 1.52
CA ARG A 196 19.04 15.24 2.76
C ARG A 196 18.07 14.26 3.41
N PHE A 197 18.61 13.30 4.13
CA PHE A 197 17.82 12.35 4.93
C PHE A 197 17.99 12.72 6.41
N GLU A 198 16.88 13.14 7.04
CA GLU A 198 16.90 13.60 8.44
C GLU A 198 17.00 12.42 9.44
N GLY A 199 16.70 11.20 9.00
CA GLY A 199 16.76 10.01 9.84
C GLY A 199 15.53 9.82 10.74
N TYR A 200 15.61 8.74 11.50
CA TYR A 200 14.67 8.41 12.56
C TYR A 200 15.21 8.89 13.91
N VAL A 201 14.36 8.89 14.93
CA VAL A 201 14.79 9.15 16.32
C VAL A 201 15.89 8.16 16.76
N SER A 202 15.83 6.92 16.28
CA SER A 202 16.88 5.93 16.45
C SER A 202 17.93 6.02 15.36
N ASN A 203 19.17 6.28 15.72
CA ASN A 203 20.30 6.26 14.78
C ASN A 203 20.54 4.88 14.16
N GLU A 204 20.25 3.81 14.89
CA GLU A 204 20.38 2.44 14.39
C GLU A 204 19.38 2.18 13.25
N GLU A 205 18.11 2.54 13.44
CA GLU A 205 17.08 2.41 12.41
C GLU A 205 17.39 3.28 11.19
N SER A 206 17.94 4.48 11.40
CA SER A 206 18.37 5.36 10.32
C SER A 206 19.49 4.73 9.47
N ARG A 207 20.47 4.10 10.12
CA ARG A 207 21.59 3.43 9.42
C ARG A 207 21.12 2.26 8.56
N LYS A 208 20.11 1.50 8.98
CA LYS A 208 19.53 0.38 8.22
C LYS A 208 18.90 0.83 6.89
N LYS A 209 18.51 2.10 6.80
CA LYS A 209 17.88 2.69 5.60
C LYS A 209 18.88 3.37 4.65
N ILE A 210 20.14 3.48 5.04
CA ILE A 210 21.18 4.15 4.22
C ILE A 210 22.11 3.10 3.62
N VAL A 211 22.22 3.09 2.31
CA VAL A 211 23.20 2.30 1.57
C VAL A 211 24.27 3.24 1.01
N ARG A 212 25.53 2.93 1.33
CA ARG A 212 26.71 3.67 0.86
C ARG A 212 27.33 3.00 -0.37
N ASN A 213 28.03 3.79 -1.16
CA ASN A 213 28.62 3.34 -2.42
C ASN A 213 27.55 2.62 -3.26
N ALA A 214 26.44 3.30 -3.49
CA ALA A 214 25.31 2.71 -4.19
C ALA A 214 25.43 2.87 -5.71
N LEU A 215 25.64 4.11 -6.18
CA LEU A 215 25.69 4.42 -7.61
C LEU A 215 27.11 4.87 -8.04
N ARG A 216 27.90 5.35 -7.09
CA ARG A 216 29.29 5.74 -7.24
C ARG A 216 30.01 5.68 -5.90
N GLU A 217 31.32 5.61 -5.93
CA GLU A 217 32.13 5.67 -4.72
C GLU A 217 31.86 6.96 -3.92
N GLY A 218 31.68 6.83 -2.61
CA GLY A 218 31.45 7.93 -1.68
C GLY A 218 30.01 8.46 -1.63
N ASP A 219 29.07 7.96 -2.43
CA ASP A 219 27.67 8.35 -2.35
C ASP A 219 26.88 7.59 -1.27
N ALA A 220 25.66 8.06 -1.04
CA ALA A 220 24.71 7.39 -0.18
C ALA A 220 23.28 7.52 -0.76
N VAL A 221 22.48 6.50 -0.58
CA VAL A 221 21.07 6.50 -0.93
C VAL A 221 20.21 6.07 0.27
N PHE A 222 19.02 6.64 0.34
CA PHE A 222 17.96 6.20 1.24
C PHE A 222 17.16 5.10 0.56
N CYS A 223 17.07 3.95 1.21
CA CYS A 223 16.26 2.81 0.77
C CYS A 223 14.84 2.95 1.27
N SER A 224 13.87 3.08 0.35
CA SER A 224 12.46 3.21 0.72
C SER A 224 11.93 1.93 1.40
N GLY A 225 12.45 0.79 1.01
CA GLY A 225 11.91 -0.52 1.36
C GLY A 225 10.74 -0.93 0.48
N ASP A 226 10.43 -0.17 -0.57
CA ASP A 226 9.34 -0.46 -1.48
C ASP A 226 9.89 -0.93 -2.83
N VAL A 227 9.34 -2.05 -3.29
CA VAL A 227 9.66 -2.65 -4.59
C VAL A 227 8.66 -2.16 -5.61
N VAL A 228 9.15 -1.61 -6.71
CA VAL A 228 8.34 -1.06 -7.78
C VAL A 228 8.75 -1.63 -9.14
N HIS A 229 7.79 -1.77 -10.03
CA HIS A 229 8.03 -2.09 -11.43
C HIS A 229 8.07 -0.81 -12.25
N TRP A 230 9.09 -0.66 -13.09
CA TRP A 230 9.27 0.47 -14.00
C TRP A 230 8.91 0.03 -15.42
N ASP A 231 7.85 0.57 -16.00
CA ASP A 231 7.44 0.20 -17.35
C ASP A 231 8.30 0.88 -18.43
N GLU A 232 8.13 0.45 -19.68
CA GLU A 232 8.84 0.98 -20.84
C GLU A 232 8.48 2.44 -21.19
N PHE A 233 7.42 2.97 -20.59
CA PHE A 233 6.95 4.35 -20.78
C PHE A 233 7.41 5.30 -19.69
N GLY A 234 8.00 4.77 -18.60
CA GLY A 234 8.48 5.55 -17.47
C GLY A 234 7.56 5.55 -16.25
N TYR A 235 6.43 4.85 -16.29
CA TYR A 235 5.55 4.76 -15.13
C TYR A 235 6.01 3.70 -14.14
N LEU A 236 5.81 4.02 -12.87
CA LEU A 236 6.20 3.17 -11.74
C LEU A 236 4.95 2.59 -11.08
N TYR A 237 4.97 1.28 -10.87
CA TYR A 237 3.87 0.53 -10.26
C TYR A 237 4.36 -0.13 -8.98
N PHE A 238 3.67 0.13 -7.88
CA PHE A 238 3.99 -0.50 -6.60
C PHE A 238 3.74 -2.00 -6.67
N LYS A 239 4.73 -2.80 -6.26
CA LYS A 239 4.63 -4.27 -6.20
C LYS A 239 4.43 -4.76 -4.78
N ASP A 240 5.36 -4.45 -3.88
CA ASP A 240 5.29 -4.87 -2.48
C ASP A 240 6.31 -4.09 -1.64
N ARG A 241 6.29 -4.31 -0.33
CA ARG A 241 7.35 -3.87 0.57
C ARG A 241 8.41 -4.94 0.73
N ARG A 242 9.65 -4.52 0.71
CA ARG A 242 10.78 -5.38 1.03
C ARG A 242 10.60 -5.98 2.43
N GLY A 243 10.57 -7.32 2.52
CA GLY A 243 10.30 -8.05 3.76
C GLY A 243 8.82 -8.34 4.04
N ASP A 244 7.88 -7.78 3.26
CA ASP A 244 6.48 -8.20 3.27
C ASP A 244 6.25 -9.39 2.33
N THR A 245 6.89 -9.39 1.15
CA THR A 245 6.98 -10.60 0.31
C THR A 245 7.56 -11.75 1.13
N PHE A 246 6.91 -12.88 1.10
CA PHE A 246 7.35 -14.07 1.82
C PHE A 246 7.55 -15.25 0.86
N ARG A 247 8.45 -16.16 1.22
CA ARG A 247 8.70 -17.38 0.45
C ARG A 247 7.93 -18.54 1.03
N TRP A 248 7.20 -19.25 0.19
CA TRP A 248 6.45 -20.45 0.56
C TRP A 248 6.54 -21.51 -0.53
N LYS A 249 6.89 -22.75 -0.14
CA LYS A 249 7.06 -23.89 -1.08
C LYS A 249 8.02 -23.60 -2.23
N GLY A 250 9.07 -22.81 -1.94
CA GLY A 250 10.10 -22.45 -2.93
C GLY A 250 9.76 -21.22 -3.79
N GLU A 251 8.56 -20.64 -3.66
CA GLU A 251 8.07 -19.53 -4.48
C GLU A 251 7.89 -18.25 -3.66
N ASN A 252 8.14 -17.09 -4.28
CA ASN A 252 7.91 -15.80 -3.67
C ASN A 252 6.44 -15.39 -3.82
N VAL A 253 5.83 -14.95 -2.72
CA VAL A 253 4.45 -14.50 -2.66
C VAL A 253 4.38 -13.03 -2.30
N SER A 254 3.86 -12.20 -3.19
CA SER A 254 3.57 -10.79 -2.92
C SER A 254 2.30 -10.66 -2.08
N THR A 255 2.42 -9.99 -0.94
CA THR A 255 1.26 -9.74 -0.08
C THR A 255 0.23 -8.85 -0.76
N THR A 256 0.69 -7.88 -1.54
CA THR A 256 -0.15 -6.94 -2.28
C THR A 256 -0.94 -7.64 -3.39
N GLU A 257 -0.36 -8.62 -4.08
CA GLU A 257 -1.05 -9.40 -5.10
C GLU A 257 -2.22 -10.20 -4.50
N VAL A 258 -1.97 -10.91 -3.40
CA VAL A 258 -3.03 -11.66 -2.70
C VAL A 258 -4.11 -10.74 -2.14
N GLU A 259 -3.72 -9.61 -1.54
CA GLU A 259 -4.66 -8.57 -1.10
C GLU A 259 -5.49 -8.03 -2.27
N GLY A 260 -4.90 -7.83 -3.45
CA GLY A 260 -5.59 -7.35 -4.67
C GLY A 260 -6.70 -8.31 -5.14
N ILE A 261 -6.57 -9.61 -4.87
CA ILE A 261 -7.60 -10.61 -5.19
C ILE A 261 -8.75 -10.59 -4.17
N LEU A 262 -8.43 -10.39 -2.89
CA LEU A 262 -9.42 -10.48 -1.80
C LEU A 262 -10.15 -9.16 -1.54
N GLN A 263 -9.45 -8.04 -1.59
CA GLN A 263 -9.97 -6.73 -1.24
C GLN A 263 -11.19 -6.28 -2.07
N PRO A 264 -11.32 -6.59 -3.38
CA PRO A 264 -12.48 -6.20 -4.17
C PRO A 264 -13.77 -6.97 -3.83
N MET A 265 -13.70 -8.00 -3.00
CA MET A 265 -14.88 -8.80 -2.62
C MET A 265 -15.82 -7.98 -1.74
N LYS A 266 -17.06 -7.77 -2.18
CA LYS A 266 -18.08 -6.95 -1.47
C LYS A 266 -18.40 -7.43 -0.06
N ILE A 267 -18.09 -8.69 0.25
CA ILE A 267 -18.29 -9.32 1.57
C ILE A 267 -17.13 -9.05 2.54
N ILE A 268 -16.04 -8.45 2.07
CA ILE A 268 -14.85 -8.11 2.86
C ILE A 268 -14.83 -6.59 3.10
N ALA A 269 -14.84 -6.21 4.37
CA ALA A 269 -14.66 -4.82 4.76
C ALA A 269 -13.20 -4.39 4.69
N ASP A 270 -12.27 -5.27 5.11
CA ASP A 270 -10.84 -5.03 5.03
C ASP A 270 -10.06 -6.35 5.05
N VAL A 271 -8.86 -6.35 4.44
CA VAL A 271 -7.96 -7.50 4.45
C VAL A 271 -6.51 -7.03 4.46
N THR A 272 -5.67 -7.75 5.19
CA THR A 272 -4.21 -7.63 5.07
C THR A 272 -3.58 -9.02 5.05
N VAL A 273 -2.55 -9.18 4.21
CA VAL A 273 -1.85 -10.44 4.00
C VAL A 273 -0.42 -10.33 4.50
N TYR A 274 0.07 -11.38 5.12
CA TYR A 274 1.42 -11.46 5.68
C TYR A 274 1.91 -12.89 5.76
N GLY A 275 3.23 -13.06 5.80
CA GLY A 275 3.85 -14.36 5.99
C GLY A 275 3.99 -14.72 7.47
N VAL A 276 3.66 -15.95 7.85
CA VAL A 276 3.80 -16.50 9.20
C VAL A 276 4.71 -17.72 9.19
N GLU A 277 5.57 -17.84 10.19
CA GLU A 277 6.44 -19.00 10.34
C GLU A 277 5.62 -20.21 10.79
N VAL A 278 5.81 -21.33 10.07
CA VAL A 278 5.24 -22.63 10.43
C VAL A 278 6.39 -23.53 10.91
N PRO A 279 6.34 -24.04 12.15
CA PRO A 279 7.41 -24.90 12.66
C PRO A 279 7.70 -26.07 11.72
N LYS A 280 8.98 -26.42 11.56
CA LYS A 280 9.46 -27.52 10.71
C LYS A 280 9.13 -27.38 9.20
N LYS A 281 8.76 -26.19 8.75
CA LYS A 281 8.60 -25.86 7.33
C LYS A 281 9.58 -24.76 6.95
N GLU A 282 10.09 -24.82 5.75
CA GLU A 282 10.93 -23.78 5.18
C GLU A 282 10.06 -22.63 4.67
N GLY A 283 10.53 -21.39 4.88
CA GLY A 283 9.83 -20.19 4.48
C GLY A 283 8.73 -19.76 5.44
N ARG A 284 7.76 -19.00 4.92
CA ARG A 284 6.61 -18.49 5.65
C ARG A 284 5.34 -18.79 4.90
N ALA A 285 4.35 -19.34 5.59
CA ALA A 285 3.03 -19.59 5.01
C ALA A 285 2.22 -18.28 4.94
N GLY A 286 1.46 -18.09 3.88
CA GLY A 286 0.55 -16.95 3.76
C GLY A 286 -0.57 -16.99 4.80
N MET A 287 -0.81 -15.87 5.46
CA MET A 287 -1.95 -15.65 6.34
C MET A 287 -2.67 -14.36 5.96
N ALA A 288 -4.00 -14.42 5.86
CA ALA A 288 -4.83 -13.26 5.62
C ALA A 288 -5.69 -12.94 6.85
N ALA A 289 -5.55 -11.73 7.38
CA ALA A 289 -6.47 -11.19 8.37
C ALA A 289 -7.59 -10.45 7.64
N VAL A 290 -8.82 -10.92 7.82
CA VAL A 290 -10.01 -10.45 7.10
C VAL A 290 -10.99 -9.84 8.10
N VAL A 291 -11.49 -8.67 7.78
CA VAL A 291 -12.61 -8.03 8.47
C VAL A 291 -13.86 -8.24 7.61
N PRO A 292 -14.85 -9.02 8.04
CA PRO A 292 -16.08 -9.22 7.28
C PRO A 292 -16.91 -7.95 7.19
N GLN A 293 -17.70 -7.80 6.12
CA GLN A 293 -18.76 -6.81 6.07
C GLN A 293 -19.86 -7.16 7.05
N ASN A 294 -20.54 -6.14 7.57
CA ASN A 294 -21.65 -6.32 8.50
C ASN A 294 -22.77 -7.20 7.88
N GLY A 295 -23.21 -8.18 8.64
CA GLY A 295 -24.30 -9.09 8.23
C GLY A 295 -23.84 -10.30 7.39
N VAL A 296 -22.54 -10.42 7.08
CA VAL A 296 -22.00 -11.61 6.39
C VAL A 296 -21.74 -12.71 7.40
N THR A 297 -22.25 -13.92 7.12
CA THR A 297 -21.96 -15.10 7.95
C THR A 297 -20.58 -15.66 7.64
N ASN A 298 -19.93 -16.28 8.63
CA ASN A 298 -18.60 -16.87 8.44
C ASN A 298 -18.59 -17.95 7.35
N ASP A 299 -19.60 -18.80 7.29
CA ASP A 299 -19.66 -19.89 6.31
C ASP A 299 -19.73 -19.35 4.87
N HIS A 300 -20.58 -18.34 4.63
CA HIS A 300 -20.65 -17.68 3.32
C HIS A 300 -19.32 -17.00 2.97
N LEU A 301 -18.72 -16.28 3.91
CA LEU A 301 -17.42 -15.61 3.71
C LEU A 301 -16.32 -16.61 3.34
N LEU A 302 -16.20 -17.70 4.08
CA LEU A 302 -15.18 -18.73 3.85
C LEU A 302 -15.35 -19.42 2.49
N GLN A 303 -16.59 -19.72 2.11
CA GLN A 303 -16.89 -20.33 0.81
C GLN A 303 -16.52 -19.41 -0.36
N GLU A 304 -16.90 -18.15 -0.29
CA GLU A 304 -16.60 -17.16 -1.31
C GLU A 304 -15.09 -16.88 -1.42
N ILE A 305 -14.40 -16.76 -0.28
CA ILE A 305 -12.93 -16.61 -0.26
C ILE A 305 -12.27 -17.84 -0.88
N ALA A 306 -12.68 -19.06 -0.48
CA ALA A 306 -12.12 -20.29 -1.01
C ALA A 306 -12.27 -20.39 -2.53
N THR A 307 -13.45 -20.09 -3.05
CA THR A 307 -13.73 -20.04 -4.50
C THR A 307 -12.84 -18.99 -5.20
N ARG A 308 -12.74 -17.81 -4.62
CA ARG A 308 -11.97 -16.70 -5.20
C ARG A 308 -10.48 -17.00 -5.29
N VAL A 309 -9.86 -17.45 -4.18
CA VAL A 309 -8.41 -17.71 -4.14
C VAL A 309 -8.03 -18.91 -4.99
N SER A 310 -8.83 -20.00 -4.99
CA SER A 310 -8.55 -21.18 -5.80
C SER A 310 -8.70 -20.93 -7.31
N GLY A 311 -9.55 -20.00 -7.71
CA GLY A 311 -9.74 -19.60 -9.10
C GLY A 311 -8.79 -18.53 -9.63
N SER A 312 -8.08 -17.82 -8.74
CA SER A 312 -7.31 -16.63 -9.12
C SER A 312 -5.83 -16.68 -8.71
N LEU A 313 -5.45 -17.55 -7.79
CA LEU A 313 -4.09 -17.63 -7.27
C LEU A 313 -3.46 -19.00 -7.55
N PRO A 314 -2.16 -19.07 -7.82
CA PRO A 314 -1.44 -20.34 -7.83
C PRO A 314 -1.45 -20.94 -6.41
N SER A 315 -1.35 -22.25 -6.30
CA SER A 315 -1.52 -22.99 -5.05
C SER A 315 -0.59 -22.56 -3.91
N TYR A 316 0.61 -22.09 -4.24
CA TYR A 316 1.58 -21.59 -3.25
C TYR A 316 1.21 -20.21 -2.71
N ALA A 317 0.45 -19.40 -3.46
CA ALA A 317 0.06 -18.06 -3.06
C ALA A 317 -1.29 -18.03 -2.31
N ILE A 318 -2.04 -19.13 -2.30
CA ILE A 318 -3.26 -19.24 -1.51
C ILE A 318 -2.92 -19.10 -0.02
N PRO A 319 -3.54 -18.17 0.72
CA PRO A 319 -3.32 -18.06 2.15
C PRO A 319 -3.59 -19.37 2.86
N VAL A 320 -2.58 -19.91 3.54
CA VAL A 320 -2.69 -21.14 4.32
C VAL A 320 -3.60 -20.93 5.53
N PHE A 321 -3.57 -19.70 6.08
CA PHE A 321 -4.41 -19.36 7.23
C PHE A 321 -5.27 -18.14 6.94
N LEU A 322 -6.52 -18.17 7.45
CA LEU A 322 -7.38 -16.99 7.53
C LEU A 322 -7.66 -16.67 8.99
N ARG A 323 -7.58 -15.41 9.35
CA ARG A 323 -8.01 -14.87 10.63
C ARG A 323 -9.19 -13.94 10.41
N LEU A 324 -10.33 -14.23 11.03
CA LEU A 324 -11.49 -13.34 10.98
C LEU A 324 -11.42 -12.36 12.15
N CYS A 325 -11.03 -11.11 11.85
CA CYS A 325 -10.89 -10.07 12.86
C CYS A 325 -12.26 -9.51 13.23
N VAL A 326 -12.65 -9.67 14.49
CA VAL A 326 -13.90 -9.07 15.03
C VAL A 326 -13.77 -7.55 15.11
N LYS A 327 -12.56 -7.06 15.40
CA LYS A 327 -12.25 -5.63 15.47
C LYS A 327 -10.94 -5.35 14.76
N ALA A 328 -10.98 -4.46 13.79
CA ALA A 328 -9.78 -4.02 13.10
C ALA A 328 -8.93 -3.11 14.01
N ASP A 329 -7.67 -3.51 14.30
CA ASP A 329 -6.66 -2.60 14.85
C ASP A 329 -6.08 -1.78 13.69
N ILE A 330 -6.62 -0.58 13.49
CA ILE A 330 -6.27 0.30 12.39
C ILE A 330 -5.37 1.46 12.84
N THR A 331 -4.50 1.89 11.95
CA THR A 331 -3.70 3.11 12.10
C THR A 331 -4.58 4.37 11.94
N GLY A 332 -4.04 5.55 12.26
CA GLY A 332 -4.72 6.82 11.98
C GLY A 332 -5.00 7.08 10.49
N THR A 333 -4.39 6.29 9.60
CA THR A 333 -4.61 6.26 8.14
C THR A 333 -5.42 5.05 7.68
N PHE A 334 -6.23 4.49 8.57
CA PHE A 334 -7.18 3.39 8.29
C PHE A 334 -6.57 2.07 7.78
N LYS A 335 -5.27 1.81 8.00
CA LYS A 335 -4.63 0.55 7.63
C LYS A 335 -4.53 -0.40 8.83
N LEU A 336 -4.76 -1.69 8.60
CA LEU A 336 -4.51 -2.74 9.61
C LEU A 336 -3.04 -2.77 10.03
N ARG A 337 -2.78 -2.97 11.32
CA ARG A 337 -1.41 -3.03 11.89
C ARG A 337 -0.78 -4.39 11.66
N LYS A 338 -0.16 -4.56 10.50
CA LYS A 338 0.46 -5.80 10.03
C LYS A 338 1.48 -6.39 11.04
N THR A 339 2.29 -5.53 11.67
CA THR A 339 3.36 -5.96 12.59
C THR A 339 2.85 -6.77 13.79
N ASN A 340 1.70 -6.40 14.36
CA ASN A 340 1.10 -7.14 15.47
C ASN A 340 0.56 -8.47 15.00
N LEU A 341 -0.15 -8.46 13.88
CA LEU A 341 -0.73 -9.66 13.26
C LEU A 341 0.35 -10.71 12.90
N GLN A 342 1.49 -10.26 12.37
CA GLN A 342 2.63 -11.14 12.07
C GLN A 342 3.21 -11.81 13.32
N LYS A 343 3.36 -11.06 14.43
CA LYS A 343 3.88 -11.58 15.70
C LYS A 343 2.92 -12.57 16.37
N GLU A 344 1.63 -12.36 16.24
CA GLU A 344 0.59 -13.22 16.78
C GLU A 344 0.48 -14.52 15.96
N GLY A 345 0.66 -14.43 14.63
CA GLY A 345 0.64 -15.55 13.71
C GLY A 345 -0.68 -16.32 13.75
N PHE A 346 -0.60 -17.65 13.59
CA PHE A 346 -1.78 -18.55 13.63
C PHE A 346 -1.99 -19.19 15.02
N ARG A 347 -1.27 -18.75 16.04
CA ARG A 347 -1.37 -19.30 17.40
C ARG A 347 -2.64 -18.80 18.10
N LEU A 348 -3.59 -19.72 18.33
CA LEU A 348 -4.91 -19.39 18.90
C LEU A 348 -4.84 -18.57 20.19
N GLN A 349 -3.87 -18.87 21.06
CA GLN A 349 -3.68 -18.17 22.35
C GLN A 349 -3.26 -16.69 22.19
N ARG A 350 -2.73 -16.31 21.02
CA ARG A 350 -2.27 -14.94 20.72
C ARG A 350 -3.26 -14.14 19.88
N CYS A 351 -4.28 -14.80 19.33
CA CYS A 351 -5.21 -14.16 18.40
C CYS A 351 -6.43 -13.50 19.07
N HIS A 352 -6.39 -13.28 20.38
CA HIS A 352 -7.39 -12.52 21.15
C HIS A 352 -8.85 -12.99 20.96
N GLY A 353 -9.05 -14.26 20.68
CA GLY A 353 -10.37 -14.87 20.45
C GLY A 353 -10.86 -14.78 19.00
N ASP A 354 -10.11 -14.16 18.09
CA ASP A 354 -10.44 -14.17 16.67
C ASP A 354 -10.45 -15.60 16.11
N PRO A 355 -11.45 -15.98 15.32
CA PRO A 355 -11.48 -17.27 14.64
C PRO A 355 -10.36 -17.41 13.62
N ILE A 356 -9.62 -18.53 13.71
CA ILE A 356 -8.60 -18.91 12.72
C ILE A 356 -9.08 -20.12 11.94
N PHE A 357 -8.78 -20.11 10.63
CA PHE A 357 -9.07 -21.20 9.72
C PHE A 357 -7.80 -21.57 8.96
N TYR A 358 -7.67 -22.84 8.57
CA TYR A 358 -6.58 -23.33 7.75
C TYR A 358 -7.10 -23.86 6.41
N TRP A 359 -6.30 -23.75 5.36
CA TRP A 359 -6.60 -24.24 4.03
C TRP A 359 -6.46 -25.75 3.96
N ASP A 360 -7.54 -26.45 3.65
CA ASP A 360 -7.53 -27.89 3.31
C ASP A 360 -7.45 -28.04 1.79
N SER A 361 -6.24 -28.24 1.27
CA SER A 361 -5.99 -28.37 -0.16
C SER A 361 -6.68 -29.56 -0.82
N SER A 362 -7.06 -30.60 -0.05
CA SER A 362 -7.73 -31.77 -0.59
C SER A 362 -9.21 -31.54 -0.89
N SER A 363 -9.86 -30.66 -0.16
CA SER A 363 -11.28 -30.29 -0.32
C SER A 363 -11.47 -28.87 -0.83
N THR A 364 -10.38 -28.12 -1.01
CA THR A 364 -10.39 -26.70 -1.46
C THR A 364 -11.30 -25.80 -0.62
N ILE A 365 -11.26 -25.96 0.69
CA ILE A 365 -12.04 -25.18 1.65
C ILE A 365 -11.19 -24.74 2.83
N TYR A 366 -11.64 -23.70 3.55
CA TYR A 366 -11.11 -23.33 4.85
C TYR A 366 -11.82 -24.03 5.98
N ARG A 367 -11.05 -24.71 6.85
CA ARG A 367 -11.55 -25.42 8.04
C ARG A 367 -11.15 -24.71 9.30
N ARG A 368 -12.00 -24.74 10.31
CA ARG A 368 -11.71 -24.14 11.62
C ARG A 368 -10.43 -24.75 12.20
N LEU A 369 -9.50 -23.90 12.61
CA LEU A 369 -8.32 -24.29 13.37
C LEU A 369 -8.70 -24.45 14.84
N ASP A 370 -8.51 -25.63 15.38
CA ASP A 370 -8.62 -25.93 16.81
C ASP A 370 -7.22 -26.21 17.40
N GLU A 371 -7.14 -26.35 18.72
CA GLU A 371 -5.86 -26.61 19.39
C GLU A 371 -5.21 -27.93 18.98
N ARG A 372 -6.02 -28.94 18.64
CA ARG A 372 -5.51 -30.23 18.18
C ARG A 372 -4.84 -30.09 16.82
N MET A 373 -5.52 -29.44 15.88
CA MET A 373 -4.98 -29.22 14.54
C MET A 373 -3.77 -28.26 14.58
N GLN A 374 -3.81 -27.23 15.42
CA GLN A 374 -2.64 -26.35 15.62
C GLN A 374 -1.42 -27.17 16.04
N ARG A 375 -1.53 -28.05 17.04
CA ARG A 375 -0.43 -28.93 17.47
C ARG A 375 0.04 -29.84 16.34
N PHE A 376 -0.87 -30.44 15.56
CA PHE A 376 -0.50 -31.28 14.42
C PHE A 376 0.28 -30.54 13.35
N ILE A 377 -0.03 -29.27 13.11
CA ILE A 377 0.72 -28.39 12.20
C ILE A 377 2.08 -28.06 12.81
N GLU A 378 2.14 -27.66 14.07
CA GLU A 378 3.39 -27.29 14.77
C GLU A 378 4.35 -28.49 14.92
N ASP A 379 3.80 -29.69 15.12
CA ASP A 379 4.57 -30.93 15.20
C ASP A 379 4.97 -31.50 13.82
N GLY A 380 4.53 -30.86 12.74
CA GLY A 380 4.82 -31.31 11.36
C GLY A 380 4.12 -32.60 10.98
N ILE A 381 3.09 -33.00 11.74
CA ILE A 381 2.29 -34.21 11.46
C ILE A 381 1.32 -33.96 10.30
N TYR A 382 0.78 -32.74 10.21
CA TYR A 382 -0.11 -32.35 9.11
C TYR A 382 0.69 -31.71 7.98
N ASN A 383 0.90 -32.47 6.90
CA ASN A 383 1.76 -32.07 5.77
C ASN A 383 1.00 -31.52 4.55
N ARG A 384 -0.31 -31.29 4.67
CA ARG A 384 -1.14 -30.83 3.54
C ARG A 384 -1.36 -29.31 3.47
N ILE A 385 -0.63 -28.57 4.30
CA ILE A 385 -0.60 -27.10 4.24
C ILE A 385 0.45 -26.62 3.24
#